data_37970f4a80cd1f94ccf17583ebc57a47
#
_entry.id   37970f4a80cd1f94ccf17583ebc57a47
#
_cell.length_a   1.000
_cell.length_b   1.000
_cell.length_c   1.000
_cell.angle_alpha   90.00
_cell.angle_beta   90.00
_cell.angle_gamma   90.00
#
_symmetry.space_group_name_H-M   'P 1'
#
loop_
_entity.id
_entity.type
_entity.pdbx_description
1 polymer ?
#
loop_
_entity_poly.entity_id
_entity_poly.type
_entity_poly.pdbx_seq_one_letter_code
_entity_poly.pdbx_strand_id
1 'polypeptide(L)'
;MKKYLNLFDFSQRVDYKTEVLSGLTVALALIPEAVAFAFIAGLSPLTGLYAAFVMGLVTSIFGGRPGMISGATGAIAVVIVTLAATQGVEYVFAAVVLSGLLQVIFGSLKLGKFIRLVPHPVIFGFVNGLAIIIFMSQLDQFKGADGNWLTGATL
;
A
#
# COMPACT_ATOMS: atom_id res chain seq x y z
N MET A 1 0.00 -13.70 -31.18
CA MET A 1 -0.82 -13.86 -29.97
C MET A 1 -0.15 -14.62 -28.81
N LYS A 2 1.02 -15.24 -28.98
CA LYS A 2 1.73 -16.01 -27.92
C LYS A 2 2.56 -15.16 -26.93
N LYS A 3 2.68 -13.84 -27.10
CA LYS A 3 3.58 -12.97 -26.31
C LYS A 3 2.95 -12.41 -25.01
N TYR A 4 1.70 -12.71 -24.74
CA TYR A 4 0.96 -12.18 -23.57
C TYR A 4 0.72 -13.20 -22.45
N LEU A 5 1.14 -14.45 -22.64
CA LEU A 5 0.91 -15.55 -21.69
C LEU A 5 2.18 -16.06 -20.97
N ASN A 6 3.33 -15.45 -21.18
CA ASN A 6 4.51 -15.72 -20.35
C ASN A 6 4.42 -14.90 -19.05
N LEU A 7 3.43 -15.22 -18.23
CA LEU A 7 3.30 -14.69 -16.86
C LEU A 7 4.43 -15.20 -15.95
N PHE A 8 5.02 -16.34 -16.30
CA PHE A 8 6.10 -16.95 -15.55
C PHE A 8 7.26 -17.29 -16.48
N ASP A 9 8.35 -16.53 -16.41
CA ASP A 9 9.59 -16.84 -17.11
C ASP A 9 10.50 -17.66 -16.16
N PHE A 10 10.39 -18.96 -16.22
CA PHE A 10 11.21 -19.89 -15.44
C PHE A 10 12.66 -20.03 -15.95
N SER A 11 13.02 -19.33 -17.01
CA SER A 11 14.36 -19.42 -17.61
C SER A 11 15.41 -18.54 -16.92
N GLN A 12 14.98 -17.60 -16.08
CA GLN A 12 15.90 -16.74 -15.34
C GLN A 12 16.53 -17.51 -14.17
N ARG A 13 17.85 -17.34 -14.03
CA ARG A 13 18.56 -17.85 -12.85
C ARG A 13 18.14 -17.04 -11.63
N VAL A 14 17.33 -17.65 -10.78
CA VAL A 14 16.85 -17.04 -9.54
C VAL A 14 17.90 -17.26 -8.46
N ASP A 15 18.43 -16.18 -7.90
CA ASP A 15 19.23 -16.24 -6.68
C ASP A 15 18.30 -16.25 -5.47
N TYR A 16 17.96 -17.46 -5.00
CA TYR A 16 17.02 -17.64 -3.89
C TYR A 16 17.40 -16.89 -2.61
N LYS A 17 18.70 -16.69 -2.34
CA LYS A 17 19.15 -15.95 -1.16
C LYS A 17 18.77 -14.48 -1.28
N THR A 18 19.07 -13.88 -2.39
CA THR A 18 18.76 -12.46 -2.66
C THR A 18 17.24 -12.24 -2.66
N GLU A 19 16.49 -13.13 -3.29
CA GLU A 19 15.01 -13.02 -3.35
C GLU A 19 14.36 -13.15 -1.97
N VAL A 20 14.79 -14.12 -1.15
CA VAL A 20 14.25 -14.31 0.20
C VAL A 20 14.62 -13.13 1.10
N LEU A 21 15.87 -12.66 1.06
CA LEU A 21 16.30 -11.51 1.87
C LEU A 21 15.57 -10.22 1.45
N SER A 22 15.41 -10.01 0.17
CA SER A 22 14.66 -8.88 -0.39
C SER A 22 13.19 -8.93 0.06
N GLY A 23 12.54 -10.08 -0.08
CA GLY A 23 11.17 -10.29 0.36
C GLY A 23 11.00 -10.08 1.87
N LEU A 24 11.93 -10.56 2.68
CA LEU A 24 11.91 -10.36 4.14
C LEU A 24 12.07 -8.88 4.51
N THR A 25 13.01 -8.18 3.88
CA THR A 25 13.24 -6.75 4.10
C THR A 25 11.98 -5.93 3.79
N VAL A 26 11.34 -6.24 2.67
CA VAL A 26 10.10 -5.56 2.27
C VAL A 26 8.95 -5.90 3.21
N ALA A 27 8.80 -7.16 3.62
CA ALA A 27 7.77 -7.56 4.57
C ALA A 27 7.89 -6.81 5.90
N LEU A 28 9.13 -6.67 6.43
CA LEU A 28 9.39 -5.90 7.64
C LEU A 28 9.07 -4.41 7.48
N ALA A 29 9.30 -3.84 6.31
CA ALA A 29 8.96 -2.44 6.03
C ALA A 29 7.44 -2.23 5.87
N LEU A 30 6.73 -3.19 5.28
CA LEU A 30 5.28 -3.09 5.04
C LEU A 30 4.44 -3.22 6.32
N ILE A 31 4.92 -3.93 7.35
CA ILE A 31 4.16 -4.09 8.60
C ILE A 31 3.84 -2.73 9.25
N PRO A 32 4.84 -1.89 9.60
CA PRO A 32 4.55 -0.59 10.21
C PRO A 32 3.78 0.35 9.27
N GLU A 33 4.02 0.26 7.97
CA GLU A 33 3.31 1.04 6.97
C GLU A 33 1.82 0.66 6.92
N ALA A 34 1.50 -0.63 6.88
CA ALA A 34 0.12 -1.11 6.86
C ALA A 34 -0.65 -0.72 8.13
N VAL A 35 0.02 -0.81 9.29
CA VAL A 35 -0.55 -0.40 10.58
C VAL A 35 -0.80 1.11 10.59
N ALA A 36 0.17 1.93 10.15
CA ALA A 36 0.03 3.38 10.12
C ALA A 36 -1.14 3.83 9.23
N PHE A 37 -1.25 3.26 8.04
CA PHE A 37 -2.36 3.61 7.14
C PHE A 37 -3.71 3.08 7.60
N ALA A 38 -3.76 1.95 8.31
CA ALA A 38 -4.98 1.49 8.96
C ALA A 38 -5.46 2.48 10.02
N PHE A 39 -4.56 2.99 10.86
CA PHE A 39 -4.87 4.04 11.84
C PHE A 39 -5.34 5.34 11.18
N ILE A 40 -4.64 5.81 10.15
CA ILE A 40 -5.05 7.00 9.38
C ILE A 40 -6.45 6.80 8.79
N ALA A 41 -6.74 5.61 8.28
CA ALA A 41 -8.03 5.28 7.70
C ALA A 41 -9.16 5.05 8.75
N GLY A 42 -8.84 5.12 10.04
CA GLY A 42 -9.81 4.83 11.11
C GLY A 42 -10.20 3.35 11.20
N LEU A 43 -9.37 2.46 10.65
CA LEU A 43 -9.58 1.02 10.63
C LEU A 43 -8.73 0.33 11.70
N SER A 44 -9.14 -0.89 12.07
CA SER A 44 -8.33 -1.72 12.95
C SER A 44 -6.97 -2.05 12.33
N PRO A 45 -5.86 -1.99 13.09
CA PRO A 45 -4.53 -2.38 12.61
C PRO A 45 -4.49 -3.79 12.00
N LEU A 46 -5.24 -4.72 12.56
CA LEU A 46 -5.37 -6.08 12.05
C LEU A 46 -5.97 -6.10 10.64
N THR A 47 -6.96 -5.28 10.35
CA THR A 47 -7.55 -5.15 9.02
C THR A 47 -6.50 -4.71 8.00
N GLY A 48 -5.66 -3.73 8.36
CA GLY A 48 -4.55 -3.28 7.53
C GLY A 48 -3.52 -4.38 7.25
N LEU A 49 -3.14 -5.14 8.28
CA LEU A 49 -2.19 -6.25 8.15
C LEU A 49 -2.74 -7.38 7.27
N TYR A 50 -4.00 -7.78 7.46
CA TYR A 50 -4.63 -8.79 6.60
C TYR A 50 -4.74 -8.32 5.15
N ALA A 51 -5.11 -7.07 4.93
CA ALA A 51 -5.16 -6.49 3.59
C ALA A 51 -3.78 -6.49 2.93
N ALA A 52 -2.73 -6.09 3.64
CA ALA A 52 -1.35 -6.11 3.15
C ALA A 52 -0.88 -7.54 2.82
N PHE A 53 -1.20 -8.52 3.68
CA PHE A 53 -0.88 -9.92 3.44
C PHE A 53 -1.56 -10.46 2.18
N VAL A 54 -2.87 -10.26 2.04
CA VAL A 54 -3.63 -10.74 0.88
C VAL A 54 -3.14 -10.06 -0.40
N MET A 55 -2.93 -8.73 -0.36
CA MET A 55 -2.42 -7.98 -1.51
C MET A 55 -1.02 -8.44 -1.89
N GLY A 56 -0.11 -8.62 -0.93
CA GLY A 56 1.23 -9.14 -1.17
C GLY A 56 1.20 -10.53 -1.79
N LEU A 57 0.36 -11.43 -1.28
CA LEU A 57 0.21 -12.79 -1.81
C LEU A 57 -0.35 -12.77 -3.24
N VAL A 58 -1.44 -12.04 -3.48
CA VAL A 58 -2.07 -11.97 -4.81
C VAL A 58 -1.13 -11.33 -5.83
N THR A 59 -0.43 -10.26 -5.48
CA THR A 59 0.51 -9.60 -6.40
C THR A 59 1.76 -10.42 -6.66
N SER A 60 2.22 -11.23 -5.71
CA SER A 60 3.36 -12.13 -5.93
C SER A 60 3.01 -13.26 -6.91
N ILE A 61 1.77 -13.73 -6.90
CA ILE A 61 1.30 -14.81 -7.79
C ILE A 61 0.90 -14.27 -9.17
N PHE A 62 0.13 -13.18 -9.20
CA PHE A 62 -0.46 -12.62 -10.42
C PHE A 62 0.22 -11.35 -10.91
N GLY A 63 1.24 -10.86 -10.19
CA GLY A 63 1.97 -9.65 -10.56
C GLY A 63 2.69 -9.80 -11.91
N GLY A 64 2.65 -8.75 -12.71
CA GLY A 64 3.17 -8.78 -14.09
C GLY A 64 4.66 -8.46 -14.23
N ARG A 65 5.40 -8.15 -13.14
CA ARG A 65 6.82 -7.82 -13.16
C ARG A 65 7.55 -8.38 -11.96
N PRO A 66 8.75 -8.96 -12.14
CA PRO A 66 9.61 -9.34 -11.03
C PRO A 66 9.91 -8.13 -10.13
N GLY A 67 9.86 -8.31 -8.82
CA GLY A 67 10.11 -7.26 -7.84
C GLY A 67 8.98 -6.24 -7.67
N MET A 68 7.80 -6.47 -8.25
CA MET A 68 6.64 -5.61 -8.04
C MET A 68 5.95 -5.95 -6.71
N ILE A 69 5.71 -4.92 -5.92
CA ILE A 69 4.95 -4.99 -4.68
C ILE A 69 3.76 -4.06 -4.76
N SER A 70 2.65 -4.48 -4.18
CA SER A 70 1.48 -3.65 -3.96
C SER A 70 1.26 -3.50 -2.46
N GLY A 71 1.04 -2.27 -2.02
CA GLY A 71 0.84 -1.93 -0.62
C GLY A 71 -0.15 -0.79 -0.44
N ALA A 72 -0.38 -0.41 0.81
CA ALA A 72 -1.22 0.71 1.17
C ALA A 72 -0.64 2.04 0.61
N THR A 73 -1.50 3.00 0.34
CA THR A 73 -1.07 4.35 -0.06
C THR A 73 -1.73 5.42 0.79
N GLY A 74 -0.91 6.39 1.24
CA GLY A 74 -1.38 7.48 2.08
C GLY A 74 -2.41 8.38 1.40
N ALA A 75 -2.31 8.55 0.09
CA ALA A 75 -3.28 9.35 -0.68
C ALA A 75 -4.70 8.77 -0.62
N ILE A 76 -4.81 7.44 -0.67
CA ILE A 76 -6.11 6.74 -0.56
C ILE A 76 -6.58 6.73 0.89
N ALA A 77 -5.67 6.56 1.86
CA ALA A 77 -6.01 6.53 3.28
C ALA A 77 -6.77 7.80 3.71
N VAL A 78 -6.33 8.98 3.26
CA VAL A 78 -7.00 10.26 3.57
C VAL A 78 -8.44 10.32 3.04
N VAL A 79 -8.70 9.77 1.85
CA VAL A 79 -10.05 9.72 1.27
C VAL A 79 -10.92 8.71 2.04
N ILE A 80 -10.34 7.56 2.41
CA ILE A 80 -11.04 6.50 3.14
C ILE A 80 -11.48 6.97 4.53
N VAL A 81 -10.68 7.76 5.23
CA VAL A 81 -11.04 8.32 6.55
C VAL A 81 -12.40 9.03 6.49
N THR A 82 -12.55 9.93 5.53
CA THR A 82 -13.81 10.68 5.38
C THR A 82 -14.97 9.75 5.07
N LEU A 83 -14.76 8.78 4.19
CA LEU A 83 -15.80 7.81 3.82
C LEU A 83 -16.18 6.91 5.01
N ALA A 84 -15.19 6.39 5.73
CA ALA A 84 -15.42 5.55 6.90
C ALA A 84 -16.16 6.29 8.03
N ALA A 85 -15.81 7.56 8.25
CA ALA A 85 -16.42 8.39 9.29
C ALA A 85 -17.87 8.80 8.96
N THR A 86 -18.18 9.05 7.68
CA THR A 86 -19.50 9.55 7.26
C THR A 86 -20.48 8.46 6.89
N GLN A 87 -20.02 7.39 6.26
CA GLN A 87 -20.88 6.34 5.68
C GLN A 87 -20.68 4.97 6.36
N GLY A 88 -19.59 4.80 7.10
CA GLY A 88 -19.27 3.53 7.75
C GLY A 88 -18.30 2.65 6.93
N VAL A 89 -17.74 1.65 7.62
CA VAL A 89 -16.70 0.77 7.07
C VAL A 89 -17.22 -0.11 5.92
N GLU A 90 -18.51 -0.43 5.91
CA GLU A 90 -19.11 -1.24 4.84
C GLU A 90 -19.02 -0.56 3.47
N TYR A 91 -19.20 0.76 3.43
CA TYR A 91 -19.04 1.54 2.20
C TYR A 91 -17.59 1.61 1.74
N VAL A 92 -16.64 1.54 2.66
CA VAL A 92 -15.21 1.43 2.31
C VAL A 92 -14.94 0.15 1.52
N PHE A 93 -15.47 -0.99 1.97
CA PHE A 93 -15.33 -2.25 1.23
C PHE A 93 -15.99 -2.19 -0.15
N ALA A 94 -17.18 -1.61 -0.25
CA ALA A 94 -17.84 -1.42 -1.54
C ALA A 94 -17.02 -0.53 -2.49
N ALA A 95 -16.43 0.55 -1.98
CA ALA A 95 -15.56 1.44 -2.75
C ALA A 95 -14.28 0.73 -3.22
N VAL A 96 -13.71 -0.14 -2.39
CA VAL A 96 -12.54 -0.95 -2.76
C VAL A 96 -12.86 -1.90 -3.90
N VAL A 97 -14.01 -2.59 -3.85
CA VAL A 97 -14.46 -3.49 -4.94
C VAL A 97 -14.67 -2.69 -6.23
N LEU A 98 -15.35 -1.55 -6.15
CA LEU A 98 -15.56 -0.67 -7.31
C LEU A 98 -14.25 -0.16 -7.89
N SER A 99 -13.32 0.26 -7.04
CA SER A 99 -11.98 0.69 -7.45
C SER A 99 -11.22 -0.43 -8.15
N GLY A 100 -11.27 -1.65 -7.63
CA GLY A 100 -10.68 -2.84 -8.25
C GLY A 100 -11.25 -3.10 -9.65
N LEU A 101 -12.57 -3.00 -9.81
CA LEU A 101 -13.23 -3.15 -11.11
C LEU A 101 -12.76 -2.09 -12.12
N LEU A 102 -12.71 -0.83 -11.68
CA LEU A 102 -12.21 0.27 -12.52
C LEU A 102 -10.75 0.07 -12.91
N GLN A 103 -9.91 -0.42 -11.99
CA GLN A 103 -8.50 -0.72 -12.28
C GLN A 103 -8.35 -1.81 -13.35
N VAL A 104 -9.19 -2.86 -13.31
CA VAL A 104 -9.20 -3.89 -14.35
C VAL A 104 -9.59 -3.31 -15.71
N ILE A 105 -10.62 -2.45 -15.76
CA ILE A 105 -11.06 -1.77 -16.99
C ILE A 105 -9.92 -0.89 -17.54
N PHE A 106 -9.32 -0.04 -16.70
CA PHE A 106 -8.23 0.84 -17.11
C PHE A 106 -6.97 0.06 -17.52
N GLY A 107 -6.68 -1.05 -16.85
CA GLY A 107 -5.60 -1.95 -17.21
C GLY A 107 -5.81 -2.59 -18.59
N SER A 108 -7.02 -3.04 -18.89
CA SER A 108 -7.38 -3.62 -20.18
C SER A 108 -7.30 -2.60 -21.33
N LEU A 109 -7.66 -1.36 -21.07
CA LEU A 109 -7.51 -0.23 -22.00
C LEU A 109 -6.06 0.26 -22.12
N LYS A 110 -5.11 -0.33 -21.36
CA LYS A 110 -3.68 0.04 -21.34
C LYS A 110 -3.44 1.51 -20.97
N LEU A 111 -4.33 2.11 -20.18
CA LEU A 111 -4.23 3.51 -19.76
C LEU A 111 -2.99 3.76 -18.86
N GLY A 112 -2.42 2.72 -18.26
CA GLY A 112 -1.15 2.81 -17.52
C GLY A 112 0.03 3.38 -18.32
N LYS A 113 -0.07 3.44 -19.66
CA LYS A 113 0.93 4.10 -20.48
C LYS A 113 1.01 5.61 -20.24
N PHE A 114 -0.10 6.23 -19.80
CA PHE A 114 -0.14 7.66 -19.51
C PHE A 114 0.71 8.06 -18.30
N ILE A 115 1.11 7.14 -17.43
CA ILE A 115 2.04 7.42 -16.34
C ILE A 115 3.38 8.00 -16.84
N ARG A 116 3.76 7.70 -18.08
CA ARG A 116 4.97 8.25 -18.71
C ARG A 116 4.88 9.74 -18.99
N LEU A 117 3.70 10.32 -18.97
CA LEU A 117 3.46 11.75 -19.14
C LEU A 117 3.69 12.54 -17.85
N VAL A 118 3.79 11.84 -16.71
CA VAL A 118 4.02 12.48 -15.42
C VAL A 118 5.51 12.88 -15.31
N PRO A 119 5.82 14.17 -15.19
CA PRO A 119 7.20 14.62 -15.04
C PRO A 119 7.83 14.11 -13.74
N HIS A 120 9.12 13.79 -13.78
CA HIS A 120 9.86 13.35 -12.59
C HIS A 120 9.71 14.26 -11.35
N PRO A 121 9.73 15.60 -11.46
CA PRO A 121 9.55 16.48 -10.31
C PRO A 121 8.22 16.27 -9.58
N VAL A 122 7.16 15.93 -10.30
CA VAL A 122 5.83 15.64 -9.70
C VAL A 122 5.89 14.37 -8.86
N ILE A 123 6.58 13.33 -9.36
CA ILE A 123 6.77 12.07 -8.63
C ILE A 123 7.56 12.32 -7.34
N PHE A 124 8.66 13.07 -7.41
CA PHE A 124 9.46 13.41 -6.23
C PHE A 124 8.67 14.25 -5.22
N GLY A 125 7.89 15.23 -5.69
CA GLY A 125 7.03 16.04 -4.82
C GLY A 125 5.98 15.17 -4.11
N PHE A 126 5.36 14.24 -4.81
CA PHE A 126 4.40 13.30 -4.25
C PHE A 126 5.05 12.39 -3.18
N VAL A 127 6.21 11.79 -3.49
CA VAL A 127 6.92 10.90 -2.55
C VAL A 127 7.36 11.66 -1.30
N ASN A 128 7.89 12.87 -1.44
CA ASN A 128 8.30 13.69 -0.30
C ASN A 128 7.10 14.11 0.57
N GLY A 129 6.00 14.51 -0.05
CA GLY A 129 4.76 14.83 0.65
C GLY A 129 4.22 13.61 1.42
N LEU A 130 4.25 12.44 0.79
CA LEU A 130 3.84 11.18 1.41
C LEU A 130 4.73 10.82 2.61
N ALA A 131 6.04 10.99 2.50
CA ALA A 131 6.98 10.76 3.60
C ALA A 131 6.66 11.64 4.82
N ILE A 132 6.32 12.91 4.62
CA ILE A 132 5.91 13.82 5.69
C ILE A 132 4.62 13.35 6.35
N ILE A 133 3.61 12.94 5.57
CA ILE A 133 2.34 12.43 6.10
C ILE A 133 2.57 11.16 6.93
N ILE A 134 3.37 10.22 6.44
CA ILE A 134 3.71 8.99 7.16
C ILE A 134 4.43 9.34 8.46
N PHE A 135 5.42 10.21 8.42
CA PHE A 135 6.15 10.63 9.60
C PHE A 135 5.23 11.26 10.65
N MET A 136 4.37 12.19 10.26
CA MET A 136 3.41 12.82 11.16
C MET A 136 2.46 11.81 11.79
N SER A 137 1.97 10.85 11.02
CA SER A 137 1.08 9.81 11.54
C SER A 137 1.76 8.86 12.54
N GLN A 138 3.07 8.64 12.38
CA GLN A 138 3.84 7.87 13.37
C GLN A 138 4.01 8.63 14.68
N LEU A 139 4.17 9.96 14.63
CA LEU A 139 4.27 10.78 15.84
C LEU A 139 3.00 10.69 16.70
N ASP A 140 1.84 10.60 16.10
CA ASP A 140 0.58 10.47 16.85
C ASP A 140 0.49 9.16 17.65
N GLN A 141 1.26 8.13 17.29
CA GLN A 141 1.34 6.87 18.03
C GLN A 141 2.09 7.01 19.38
N PHE A 142 2.88 8.08 19.54
CA PHE A 142 3.59 8.38 20.78
C PHE A 142 2.75 9.23 21.77
N LYS A 143 1.50 9.49 21.45
CA LYS A 143 0.55 10.11 22.37
C LYS A 143 -0.12 9.03 23.22
N GLY A 144 -0.23 9.25 24.52
CA GLY A 144 -0.99 8.38 25.41
C GLY A 144 -2.50 8.49 25.15
N ALA A 145 -3.26 7.63 25.84
CA ALA A 145 -4.72 7.65 25.78
C ALA A 145 -5.34 9.01 26.19
N ASP A 146 -4.58 9.81 26.93
CA ASP A 146 -4.95 11.15 27.40
C ASP A 146 -4.67 12.26 26.35
N GLY A 147 -4.21 11.91 25.15
CA GLY A 147 -3.84 12.85 24.11
C GLY A 147 -2.52 13.60 24.35
N ASN A 148 -1.86 13.35 25.48
CA ASN A 148 -0.58 13.92 25.81
C ASN A 148 0.58 13.08 25.28
N TRP A 149 1.72 13.74 24.99
CA TRP A 149 2.94 13.03 24.61
C TRP A 149 3.40 12.13 25.76
N LEU A 150 3.76 10.89 25.47
CA LEU A 150 4.40 9.98 26.40
C LEU A 150 5.80 10.54 26.76
N THR A 151 5.83 11.44 27.71
CA THR A 151 7.07 11.84 28.36
C THR A 151 7.39 10.78 29.42
N GLY A 152 8.64 10.31 29.48
CA GLY A 152 9.09 9.22 30.36
C GLY A 152 8.87 9.41 31.89
N ALA A 153 8.00 10.30 32.29
CA ALA A 153 7.59 10.55 33.65
C ALA A 153 6.36 9.72 34.13
N THR A 154 5.84 8.83 33.27
CA THR A 154 4.66 7.98 33.57
C THR A 154 4.97 6.49 33.56
N LEU A 155 6.26 6.12 33.72
CA LEU A 155 6.68 4.75 33.99
C LEU A 155 6.94 4.54 35.49
#